data_de14c05c56fafa725fc566d3954f3bc5
#
_entry.id   de14c05c56fafa725fc566d3954f3bc5
#
_cell.length_a   1.000
_cell.length_b   1.000
_cell.length_c   1.000
_cell.angle_alpha   90.00
_cell.angle_beta   90.00
_cell.angle_gamma   90.00
#
_symmetry.space_group_name_H-M   'P 1'
#
loop_
_entity.id
_entity.type
_entity.pdbx_description
1 polymer ?
#
loop_
_entity_poly.entity_id
_entity_poly.type
_entity_poly.pdbx_seq_one_letter_code
_entity_poly.pdbx_strand_id
1 'polypeptide(L)'
;MSIGRTKVAIIGAGTVGSTLGYYLTSNRVCNELLLIDLNEKKAWAEAVDLRHSMGSSGSRIDIQDGGYAECGDADIAVLTVGAPYREGMTRLDMYKKCCDIMDSIIPQIMDSGFKGVFVVVSNPVDLMTQYVQEISGMEPSRVIGTGTALDSARLKMYLADL
;
A
#
# COMPACT_ATOMS: atom_id res chain seq x y z
N MET A 1 23.26 -17.92 4.13
CA MET A 1 21.88 -17.41 4.20
C MET A 1 21.60 -16.72 2.88
N SER A 2 20.67 -17.25 2.09
CA SER A 2 20.14 -16.51 0.93
C SER A 2 19.44 -15.28 1.49
N ILE A 3 19.88 -14.08 1.14
CA ILE A 3 19.13 -12.86 1.41
C ILE A 3 17.91 -13.00 0.52
N GLY A 4 16.74 -13.32 1.13
CA GLY A 4 15.50 -13.46 0.40
C GLY A 4 15.23 -12.16 -0.38
N ARG A 5 14.74 -12.28 -1.61
CA ARG A 5 14.25 -11.12 -2.36
C ARG A 5 13.03 -10.59 -1.61
N THR A 6 13.03 -9.31 -1.30
CA THR A 6 11.89 -8.65 -0.65
C THR A 6 10.98 -8.08 -1.72
N LYS A 7 9.74 -8.57 -1.77
CA LYS A 7 8.70 -8.09 -2.68
C LYS A 7 7.65 -7.28 -1.92
N VAL A 8 7.40 -6.09 -2.40
CA VAL A 8 6.37 -5.20 -1.87
C VAL A 8 5.29 -4.99 -2.93
N ALA A 9 4.05 -5.26 -2.58
CA ALA A 9 2.87 -4.94 -3.38
C ALA A 9 2.21 -3.66 -2.85
N ILE A 10 1.97 -2.67 -3.70
CA ILE A 10 1.22 -1.46 -3.38
C ILE A 10 -0.14 -1.54 -4.05
N ILE A 11 -1.19 -1.57 -3.24
CA ILE A 11 -2.58 -1.63 -3.68
C ILE A 11 -3.15 -0.22 -3.65
N GLY A 12 -3.31 0.36 -4.82
CA GLY A 12 -3.70 1.75 -5.05
C GLY A 12 -2.54 2.60 -5.56
N ALA A 13 -2.40 2.76 -6.88
CA ALA A 13 -1.41 3.61 -7.52
C ALA A 13 -1.85 5.10 -7.59
N GLY A 14 -2.50 5.58 -6.50
CA GLY A 14 -2.84 6.99 -6.30
C GLY A 14 -1.63 7.80 -5.84
N THR A 15 -1.84 9.07 -5.49
CA THR A 15 -0.75 9.97 -5.05
C THR A 15 0.06 9.36 -3.90
N VAL A 16 -0.58 8.72 -2.93
CA VAL A 16 0.13 8.10 -1.80
C VAL A 16 0.92 6.88 -2.26
N GLY A 17 0.28 5.98 -3.03
CA GLY A 17 0.92 4.74 -3.48
C GLY A 17 2.08 4.99 -4.44
N SER A 18 1.93 5.89 -5.42
CA SER A 18 3.02 6.22 -6.36
C SER A 18 4.18 6.93 -5.65
N THR A 19 3.90 7.84 -4.71
CA THR A 19 4.94 8.48 -3.89
C THR A 19 5.69 7.46 -3.03
N LEU A 20 4.97 6.51 -2.42
CA LEU A 20 5.58 5.41 -1.67
C LEU A 20 6.44 4.55 -2.60
N GLY A 21 5.92 4.18 -3.78
CA GLY A 21 6.68 3.42 -4.78
C GLY A 21 7.99 4.11 -5.15
N TYR A 22 7.94 5.42 -5.40
CA TYR A 22 9.13 6.21 -5.68
C TYR A 22 10.12 6.19 -4.50
N TYR A 23 9.63 6.34 -3.27
CA TYR A 23 10.49 6.29 -2.08
C TYR A 23 11.17 4.92 -1.91
N LEU A 24 10.41 3.83 -2.01
CA LEU A 24 10.93 2.47 -1.86
C LEU A 24 11.98 2.14 -2.90
N THR A 25 11.75 2.55 -4.16
CA THR A 25 12.67 2.30 -5.26
C THR A 25 13.93 3.17 -5.19
N SER A 26 13.78 4.46 -4.89
CA SER A 26 14.91 5.40 -4.77
C SER A 26 15.84 5.03 -3.61
N ASN A 27 15.28 4.54 -2.51
CA ASN A 27 16.06 4.13 -1.31
C ASN A 27 16.41 2.64 -1.31
N ARG A 28 16.04 1.88 -2.34
CA ARG A 28 16.35 0.44 -2.48
C ARG A 28 15.87 -0.39 -1.29
N VAL A 29 14.66 -0.12 -0.82
CA VAL A 29 14.07 -0.77 0.36
C VAL A 29 13.60 -2.18 0.03
N CYS A 30 13.24 -2.45 -1.24
CA CYS A 30 12.79 -3.74 -1.72
C CYS A 30 13.56 -4.16 -2.98
N ASN A 31 13.45 -5.43 -3.36
CA ASN A 31 14.03 -5.99 -4.59
C ASN A 31 13.01 -6.02 -5.73
N GLU A 32 11.72 -6.19 -5.36
CA GLU A 32 10.60 -6.26 -6.28
C GLU A 32 9.48 -5.34 -5.78
N LEU A 33 8.91 -4.58 -6.69
CA LEU A 33 7.77 -3.69 -6.43
C LEU A 33 6.65 -4.02 -7.41
N LEU A 34 5.49 -4.38 -6.89
CA LEU A 34 4.27 -4.62 -7.64
C LEU A 34 3.29 -3.48 -7.40
N LEU A 35 2.85 -2.82 -8.46
CA LEU A 35 1.82 -1.78 -8.40
C LEU A 35 0.49 -2.35 -8.90
N ILE A 36 -0.55 -2.18 -8.11
CA ILE A 36 -1.92 -2.63 -8.42
C ILE A 36 -2.86 -1.45 -8.27
N ASP A 37 -3.74 -1.25 -9.25
CA ASP A 37 -4.81 -0.26 -9.18
C ASP A 37 -6.03 -0.79 -9.95
N LEU A 38 -7.23 -0.40 -9.53
CA LEU A 38 -8.46 -0.71 -10.27
C LEU A 38 -8.40 -0.20 -11.71
N ASN A 39 -7.70 0.92 -11.92
CA ASN A 39 -7.33 1.41 -13.23
C ASN A 39 -5.95 0.83 -13.63
N GLU A 40 -5.96 -0.31 -14.30
CA GLU A 40 -4.75 -1.01 -14.74
C GLU A 40 -3.81 -0.11 -15.56
N LYS A 41 -4.38 0.77 -16.42
CA LYS A 41 -3.56 1.72 -17.20
C LYS A 41 -2.80 2.69 -16.31
N LYS A 42 -3.37 3.06 -15.17
CA LYS A 42 -2.71 3.92 -14.21
C LYS A 42 -1.59 3.17 -13.50
N ALA A 43 -1.82 1.94 -13.02
CA ALA A 43 -0.78 1.11 -12.43
C ALA A 43 0.39 0.91 -13.39
N TRP A 44 0.10 0.61 -14.66
CA TRP A 44 1.09 0.48 -15.73
C TRP A 44 1.89 1.77 -15.93
N ALA A 45 1.21 2.93 -16.03
CA ALA A 45 1.88 4.22 -16.24
C ALA A 45 2.84 4.57 -15.09
N GLU A 46 2.38 4.42 -13.85
CA GLU A 46 3.21 4.66 -12.66
C GLU A 46 4.41 3.68 -12.60
N ALA A 47 4.20 2.40 -12.95
CA ALA A 47 5.29 1.43 -13.00
C ALA A 47 6.34 1.80 -14.09
N VAL A 48 5.89 2.27 -15.25
CA VAL A 48 6.76 2.75 -16.32
C VAL A 48 7.58 3.97 -15.86
N ASP A 49 6.93 4.95 -15.25
CA ASP A 49 7.60 6.16 -14.76
C ASP A 49 8.65 5.83 -13.70
N LEU A 50 8.34 4.91 -12.77
CA LEU A 50 9.30 4.43 -11.78
C LEU A 50 10.47 3.71 -12.43
N ARG A 51 10.25 2.84 -13.41
CA ARG A 51 11.33 2.18 -14.17
C ARG A 51 12.24 3.19 -14.86
N HIS A 52 11.67 4.22 -15.47
CA HIS A 52 12.45 5.29 -16.11
C HIS A 52 13.28 6.07 -15.11
N SER A 53 12.72 6.39 -13.93
CA SER A 53 13.47 7.10 -12.89
C SER A 53 14.66 6.29 -12.35
N MET A 54 14.59 4.96 -12.40
CA MET A 54 15.69 4.07 -11.96
C MET A 54 16.82 3.98 -12.98
N GLY A 55 16.58 4.29 -14.25
CA GLY A 55 17.58 4.19 -15.32
C GLY A 55 18.86 5.00 -15.07
N SER A 56 18.75 6.12 -14.36
CA SER A 56 19.89 6.97 -14.00
C SER A 56 20.50 6.64 -12.62
N SER A 57 19.80 5.88 -11.78
CA SER A 57 20.20 5.62 -10.38
C SER A 57 21.09 4.38 -10.19
N GLY A 58 21.25 3.54 -11.24
CA GLY A 58 21.90 2.23 -11.14
C GLY A 58 21.18 1.25 -10.21
N SER A 59 19.94 1.53 -9.85
CA SER A 59 19.09 0.60 -9.08
C SER A 59 18.66 -0.58 -9.95
N ARG A 60 18.58 -1.78 -9.35
CA ARG A 60 18.12 -3.02 -10.01
C ARG A 60 16.90 -3.57 -9.29
N ILE A 61 15.91 -2.73 -9.07
CA ILE A 61 14.63 -3.16 -8.52
C ILE A 61 13.75 -3.58 -9.68
N ASP A 62 13.14 -4.74 -9.56
CA ASP A 62 12.13 -5.21 -10.51
C ASP A 62 10.81 -4.52 -10.19
N ILE A 63 10.32 -3.70 -11.12
CA ILE A 63 9.10 -2.91 -10.92
C ILE A 63 8.08 -3.39 -11.94
N GLN A 64 6.96 -3.88 -11.46
CA GLN A 64 5.89 -4.44 -12.27
C GLN A 64 4.55 -3.81 -11.90
N ASP A 65 3.64 -3.78 -12.85
CA ASP A 65 2.22 -3.62 -12.65
C ASP A 65 1.53 -4.98 -12.80
N GLY A 66 0.43 -5.21 -12.10
CA GLY A 66 -0.26 -6.49 -12.16
C GLY A 66 -1.60 -6.48 -11.42
N GLY A 67 -2.12 -7.67 -11.15
CA GLY A 67 -3.35 -7.89 -10.43
C GLY A 67 -3.12 -8.51 -9.05
N TYR A 68 -4.21 -8.81 -8.36
CA TYR A 68 -4.15 -9.34 -6.99
C TYR A 68 -3.57 -10.77 -6.94
N ALA A 69 -3.64 -11.53 -8.04
CA ALA A 69 -3.08 -12.88 -8.12
C ALA A 69 -1.55 -12.90 -7.93
N GLU A 70 -0.86 -11.81 -8.33
CA GLU A 70 0.59 -11.66 -8.20
C GLU A 70 1.05 -11.26 -6.78
N CYS A 71 0.09 -11.11 -5.82
CA CYS A 71 0.42 -10.84 -4.42
C CYS A 71 0.90 -12.08 -3.65
N GLY A 72 0.69 -13.28 -4.17
CA GLY A 72 0.87 -14.53 -3.42
C GLY A 72 2.27 -14.74 -2.82
N ASP A 73 3.29 -14.21 -3.46
CA ASP A 73 4.69 -14.27 -3.02
C ASP A 73 5.22 -12.93 -2.46
N ALA A 74 4.34 -11.95 -2.25
CA ALA A 74 4.74 -10.69 -1.65
C ALA A 74 4.98 -10.83 -0.14
N ASP A 75 6.03 -10.19 0.36
CA ASP A 75 6.32 -10.11 1.80
C ASP A 75 5.45 -9.06 2.49
N ILE A 76 5.13 -7.97 1.77
CA ILE A 76 4.35 -6.85 2.29
C ILE A 76 3.33 -6.42 1.23
N ALA A 77 2.08 -6.25 1.65
CA ALA A 77 1.03 -5.62 0.86
C ALA A 77 0.59 -4.31 1.53
N VAL A 78 0.84 -3.18 0.86
CA VAL A 78 0.51 -1.85 1.39
C VAL A 78 -0.82 -1.38 0.79
N LEU A 79 -1.81 -1.15 1.64
CA LEU A 79 -3.14 -0.72 1.26
C LEU A 79 -3.22 0.82 1.30
N THR A 80 -3.16 1.44 0.13
CA THR A 80 -3.27 2.91 -0.04
C THR A 80 -4.53 3.32 -0.79
N VAL A 81 -5.43 2.38 -0.99
CA VAL A 81 -6.74 2.61 -1.65
C VAL A 81 -7.65 3.42 -0.75
N GLY A 82 -8.50 4.24 -1.33
CA GLY A 82 -9.48 5.02 -0.59
C GLY A 82 -10.59 5.55 -1.49
N ALA A 83 -11.75 5.77 -0.90
CA ALA A 83 -12.84 6.42 -1.58
C ALA A 83 -12.55 7.92 -1.77
N PRO A 84 -12.79 8.49 -2.96
CA PRO A 84 -12.65 9.92 -3.15
C PRO A 84 -13.67 10.67 -2.27
N TYR A 85 -13.20 11.70 -1.57
CA TYR A 85 -14.08 12.58 -0.82
C TYR A 85 -15.01 13.32 -1.77
N ARG A 86 -16.28 13.38 -1.41
CA ARG A 86 -17.28 14.25 -2.08
C ARG A 86 -17.88 15.18 -1.05
N GLU A 87 -18.14 16.41 -1.44
CA GLU A 87 -18.79 17.40 -0.58
C GLU A 87 -20.11 16.86 -0.01
N GLY A 88 -20.31 17.04 1.30
CA GLY A 88 -21.47 16.52 2.02
C GLY A 88 -21.32 15.09 2.57
N MET A 89 -20.24 14.38 2.29
CA MET A 89 -19.99 13.07 2.89
C MET A 89 -19.51 13.20 4.34
N THR A 90 -20.09 12.38 5.21
CA THR A 90 -19.60 12.20 6.58
C THR A 90 -18.40 11.25 6.61
N ARG A 91 -17.66 11.24 7.73
CA ARG A 91 -16.58 10.25 7.96
C ARG A 91 -17.10 8.82 7.96
N LEU A 92 -18.34 8.61 8.42
CA LEU A 92 -18.97 7.29 8.44
C LEU A 92 -19.31 6.81 7.02
N ASP A 93 -19.78 7.71 6.15
CA ASP A 93 -20.02 7.38 4.73
C ASP A 93 -18.73 7.00 4.01
N MET A 94 -17.64 7.69 4.32
CA MET A 94 -16.33 7.34 3.80
C MET A 94 -15.85 5.98 4.30
N TYR A 95 -16.01 5.70 5.60
CA TYR A 95 -15.65 4.42 6.19
C TYR A 95 -16.38 3.26 5.49
N LYS A 96 -17.72 3.37 5.34
CA LYS A 96 -18.50 2.34 4.66
C LYS A 96 -18.01 2.08 3.23
N LYS A 97 -17.74 3.12 2.45
CA LYS A 97 -17.19 2.97 1.10
C LYS A 97 -15.80 2.33 1.10
N CYS A 98 -14.97 2.65 2.08
CA CYS A 98 -13.67 2.01 2.21
C CYS A 98 -13.82 0.53 2.57
N CYS A 99 -14.80 0.15 3.41
CA CYS A 99 -15.10 -1.26 3.66
C CYS A 99 -15.52 -1.98 2.37
N ASP A 100 -16.45 -1.40 1.59
CA ASP A 100 -16.89 -1.98 0.30
C ASP A 100 -15.69 -2.21 -0.65
N ILE A 101 -14.71 -1.30 -0.67
CA ILE A 101 -13.48 -1.45 -1.43
C ILE A 101 -12.63 -2.61 -0.88
N MET A 102 -12.43 -2.68 0.43
CA MET A 102 -11.63 -3.76 1.05
C MET A 102 -12.28 -5.13 0.85
N ASP A 103 -13.63 -5.22 0.92
CA ASP A 103 -14.37 -6.44 0.63
C ASP A 103 -14.13 -6.96 -0.80
N SER A 104 -13.88 -6.06 -1.75
CA SER A 104 -13.57 -6.44 -3.13
C SER A 104 -12.11 -6.84 -3.35
N ILE A 105 -11.20 -6.40 -2.48
CA ILE A 105 -9.74 -6.52 -2.66
C ILE A 105 -9.15 -7.65 -1.80
N ILE A 106 -9.43 -7.63 -0.51
CA ILE A 106 -8.76 -8.52 0.45
C ILE A 106 -8.98 -10.00 0.14
N PRO A 107 -10.21 -10.47 -0.18
CA PRO A 107 -10.39 -11.87 -0.55
C PRO A 107 -9.53 -12.30 -1.74
N GLN A 108 -9.40 -11.45 -2.78
CA GLN A 108 -8.59 -11.76 -3.95
C GLN A 108 -7.10 -11.87 -3.62
N ILE A 109 -6.60 -11.00 -2.72
CA ILE A 109 -5.21 -11.10 -2.24
C ILE A 109 -5.04 -12.38 -1.42
N MET A 110 -5.97 -12.74 -0.55
CA MET A 110 -5.89 -13.96 0.24
C MET A 110 -5.96 -15.22 -0.63
N ASP A 111 -6.80 -15.21 -1.67
CA ASP A 111 -6.93 -16.30 -2.65
C ASP A 111 -5.65 -16.53 -3.47
N SER A 112 -4.80 -15.49 -3.62
CA SER A 112 -3.48 -15.64 -4.25
C SER A 112 -2.49 -16.47 -3.41
N GLY A 113 -2.85 -16.78 -2.16
CA GLY A 113 -1.98 -17.48 -1.20
C GLY A 113 -1.06 -16.54 -0.42
N PHE A 114 -1.36 -15.25 -0.37
CA PHE A 114 -0.58 -14.25 0.37
C PHE A 114 -0.42 -14.63 1.85
N LYS A 115 0.81 -14.57 2.33
CA LYS A 115 1.21 -14.88 3.72
C LYS A 115 2.09 -13.80 4.35
N GLY A 116 2.25 -12.67 3.69
CA GLY A 116 3.06 -11.56 4.15
C GLY A 116 2.41 -10.74 5.26
N VAL A 117 2.69 -9.46 5.26
CA VAL A 117 2.16 -8.48 6.22
C VAL A 117 1.35 -7.43 5.47
N PHE A 118 0.14 -7.15 5.91
CA PHE A 118 -0.62 -5.98 5.46
C PHE A 118 -0.14 -4.73 6.20
N VAL A 119 0.13 -3.67 5.45
CA VAL A 119 0.36 -2.33 5.99
C VAL A 119 -0.79 -1.42 5.52
N VAL A 120 -1.63 -1.00 6.45
CA VAL A 120 -2.82 -0.21 6.16
C VAL A 120 -2.50 1.28 6.31
N VAL A 121 -2.65 2.02 5.20
CA VAL A 121 -2.50 3.48 5.13
C VAL A 121 -3.84 4.16 4.89
N SER A 122 -4.80 3.41 4.37
CA SER A 122 -6.16 3.88 4.07
C SER A 122 -6.88 4.43 5.29
N ASN A 123 -7.51 5.60 5.16
CA ASN A 123 -8.25 6.23 6.25
C ASN A 123 -9.73 5.86 6.26
N PRO A 124 -10.33 5.79 7.49
CA PRO A 124 -9.76 6.00 8.82
C PRO A 124 -8.91 4.81 9.26
N VAL A 125 -7.61 5.05 9.46
CA VAL A 125 -6.58 3.99 9.49
C VAL A 125 -6.81 2.91 10.55
N ASP A 126 -7.17 3.28 11.79
CA ASP A 126 -7.35 2.31 12.87
C ASP A 126 -8.55 1.39 12.61
N LEU A 127 -9.69 1.98 12.16
CA LEU A 127 -10.88 1.22 11.81
C LEU A 127 -10.63 0.32 10.59
N MET A 128 -9.92 0.83 9.59
CA MET A 128 -9.57 0.04 8.40
C MET A 128 -8.61 -1.09 8.72
N THR A 129 -7.65 -0.87 9.64
CA THR A 129 -6.73 -1.92 10.10
C THR A 129 -7.48 -3.05 10.77
N GLN A 130 -8.40 -2.72 11.69
CA GLN A 130 -9.27 -3.71 12.34
C GLN A 130 -10.11 -4.45 11.30
N TYR A 131 -10.73 -3.71 10.38
CA TYR A 131 -11.58 -4.31 9.35
C TYR A 131 -10.80 -5.28 8.43
N VAL A 132 -9.62 -4.87 7.96
CA VAL A 132 -8.75 -5.73 7.15
C VAL A 132 -8.35 -6.99 7.93
N GLN A 133 -8.03 -6.86 9.21
CA GLN A 133 -7.69 -8.00 10.05
C GLN A 133 -8.88 -8.98 10.18
N GLU A 134 -10.09 -8.47 10.37
CA GLU A 134 -11.31 -9.29 10.46
C GLU A 134 -11.60 -10.05 9.16
N ILE A 135 -11.59 -9.36 8.00
CA ILE A 135 -11.96 -9.98 6.71
C ILE A 135 -10.84 -10.85 6.11
N SER A 136 -9.57 -10.58 6.44
CA SER A 136 -8.45 -11.41 5.99
C SER A 136 -8.29 -12.67 6.82
N GLY A 137 -8.78 -12.68 8.06
CA GLY A 137 -8.57 -13.78 9.01
C GLY A 137 -7.11 -13.96 9.44
N MET A 138 -6.24 -12.99 9.14
CA MET A 138 -4.82 -13.06 9.49
C MET A 138 -4.61 -12.76 10.98
N GLU A 139 -3.49 -13.26 11.53
CA GLU A 139 -3.05 -12.92 12.88
C GLU A 139 -2.86 -11.39 13.04
N PRO A 140 -3.26 -10.79 14.17
CA PRO A 140 -3.13 -9.34 14.39
C PRO A 140 -1.72 -8.80 14.18
N SER A 141 -0.70 -9.60 14.45
CA SER A 141 0.71 -9.23 14.22
C SER A 141 1.09 -9.08 12.75
N ARG A 142 0.22 -9.50 11.83
CA ARG A 142 0.41 -9.44 10.38
C ARG A 142 -0.45 -8.38 9.69
N VAL A 143 -1.20 -7.59 10.45
CA VAL A 143 -2.01 -6.47 9.92
C VAL A 143 -1.67 -5.22 10.72
N ILE A 144 -0.92 -4.32 10.13
CA ILE A 144 -0.33 -3.15 10.79
C ILE A 144 -0.93 -1.89 10.17
N GLY A 145 -1.51 -1.02 10.99
CA GLY A 145 -1.90 0.32 10.58
C GLY A 145 -0.78 1.33 10.81
N THR A 146 -0.68 2.34 9.97
CA THR A 146 0.29 3.43 10.16
C THR A 146 -0.02 4.31 11.38
N GLY A 147 -1.23 4.20 11.93
CA GLY A 147 -1.65 4.87 13.15
C GLY A 147 -1.42 6.38 13.11
N THR A 148 -0.82 6.91 14.16
CA THR A 148 -0.50 8.33 14.32
C THR A 148 0.92 8.69 13.85
N ALA A 149 1.57 7.87 13.03
CA ALA A 149 2.95 8.10 12.60
C ALA A 149 3.14 9.49 11.96
N LEU A 150 2.20 9.90 11.09
CA LEU A 150 2.23 11.22 10.46
C LEU A 150 1.98 12.35 11.46
N ASP A 151 1.01 12.20 12.36
CA ASP A 151 0.68 13.24 13.35
C ASP A 151 1.81 13.38 14.38
N SER A 152 2.44 12.29 14.75
CA SER A 152 3.64 12.30 15.62
C SER A 152 4.82 13.01 14.94
N ALA A 153 5.01 12.80 13.64
CA ALA A 153 6.05 13.50 12.87
C ALA A 153 5.76 15.01 12.79
N ARG A 154 4.51 15.40 12.56
CA ARG A 154 4.08 16.81 12.57
C ARG A 154 4.29 17.46 13.94
N LEU A 155 3.89 16.78 15.01
CA LEU A 155 4.09 17.28 16.37
C LEU A 155 5.58 17.52 16.67
N LYS A 156 6.46 16.56 16.31
CA LYS A 156 7.90 16.72 16.47
C LYS A 156 8.44 17.93 15.72
N MET A 157 7.96 18.17 14.51
CA MET A 157 8.34 19.35 13.72
C MET A 157 7.94 20.65 14.40
N TYR A 158 6.67 20.76 14.84
CA TYR A 158 6.21 21.97 15.55
C TYR A 158 6.95 22.21 16.88
N LEU A 159 7.30 21.16 17.63
CA LEU A 159 8.07 21.30 18.87
C LEU A 159 9.52 21.69 18.62
N ALA A 160 10.09 21.40 17.46
CA ALA A 160 11.44 21.77 17.11
C ALA A 160 11.57 23.27 16.74
N ASP A 161 10.47 23.93 16.39
CA ASP A 161 10.39 25.34 16.03
C ASP A 161 10.13 26.25 17.27
N LEU A 162 9.97 25.67 18.46
CA LEU A 162 9.80 26.39 19.75
C LEU A 162 11.12 26.58 20.48
#